data_0301cb175f3b4ce6ef81626c2b6835ac
#
_entry.id   0301cb175f3b4ce6ef81626c2b6835ac
#
_cell.length_a   1.000
_cell.length_b   1.000
_cell.length_c   1.000
_cell.angle_alpha   90.00
_cell.angle_beta   90.00
_cell.angle_gamma   90.00
#
_symmetry.space_group_name_H-M   'P 1'
#
loop_
_entity.id
_entity.type
_entity.pdbx_description
1 polymer ?
#
loop_
_entity_poly.entity_id
_entity_poly.type
_entity_poly.pdbx_seq_one_letter_code
_entity_poly.pdbx_strand_id
1 'polypeptide(L)'
;MAGRTKREIRDQDVQGLKCLRKIRPLLSRLRKVGTERDRAGNRRLFMDQYCALILMSLFSPAIESLRDLQRACALDKVRKRLGVSRASLGSLSESVAIFDPAPLKEIAIELGHTIRSKPNSQFAAVGQPIMAVDGTIVETVKRVAELSWTPKAKGKHLSAYRLHTHFEVLSGKAVRIDATSAAPKGDADERAVLQRTIEADRCYVLDRGYISYQLWNAINAAGSSYVCRASDRTSATVTHTNELTEADRAANVISDEIVDLGWKARHRTLPNHPMRLICVAVKPHEGFRGMRGPTCDGVLRLVTNRLDLPAELIAEIYRLRWVIEMFFRTFKQLLGCKHLFSDKHNGVEIQAYCAMIVCMLILIYTGEKPNRAMYQMVWYYLIGSWGSLLRS
;
A
#
# COMPACT_ATOMS: atom_id res chain seq x y z
N MET A 1 2.63 -13.13 38.08
CA MET A 1 1.93 -13.11 36.76
C MET A 1 0.52 -12.58 37.02
N ALA A 2 0.29 -11.30 36.76
CA ALA A 2 -1.05 -10.71 36.88
C ALA A 2 -1.92 -11.24 35.74
N GLY A 3 -3.00 -11.94 36.06
CA GLY A 3 -3.96 -12.46 35.11
C GLY A 3 -4.58 -11.31 34.33
N ARG A 4 -4.35 -11.27 33.02
CA ARG A 4 -5.07 -10.36 32.09
C ARG A 4 -6.55 -10.63 32.26
N THR A 5 -7.26 -9.71 32.90
CA THR A 5 -8.73 -9.74 33.00
C THR A 5 -9.31 -9.97 31.60
N LYS A 6 -10.18 -10.98 31.49
CA LYS A 6 -10.87 -11.31 30.24
C LYS A 6 -11.70 -10.08 29.81
N ARG A 7 -11.24 -9.32 28.84
CA ARG A 7 -12.02 -8.20 28.27
C ARG A 7 -13.30 -8.76 27.67
N GLU A 8 -14.44 -8.30 28.14
CA GLU A 8 -15.74 -8.61 27.56
C GLU A 8 -15.98 -7.72 26.34
N ILE A 9 -16.34 -8.32 25.18
CA ILE A 9 -16.72 -7.58 23.98
C ILE A 9 -18.24 -7.42 24.00
N ARG A 10 -18.73 -6.19 23.89
CA ARG A 10 -20.14 -5.82 23.91
C ARG A 10 -20.58 -5.28 22.57
N ASP A 11 -21.90 -5.17 22.35
CA ASP A 11 -22.50 -4.64 21.10
C ASP A 11 -22.00 -3.23 20.73
N GLN A 12 -21.70 -2.40 21.71
CA GLN A 12 -21.14 -1.06 21.51
C GLN A 12 -19.70 -1.07 20.98
N ASP A 13 -18.93 -2.13 21.23
CA ASP A 13 -17.55 -2.28 20.80
C ASP A 13 -17.45 -2.70 19.32
N VAL A 14 -18.58 -3.11 18.71
CA VAL A 14 -18.66 -3.56 17.32
C VAL A 14 -19.17 -2.45 16.44
N GLN A 15 -18.35 -2.02 15.50
CA GLN A 15 -18.59 -0.84 14.67
C GLN A 15 -18.40 -1.16 13.17
N GLY A 16 -18.67 -0.19 12.30
CA GLY A 16 -18.45 -0.32 10.85
C GLY A 16 -19.47 -1.17 10.09
N LEU A 17 -20.43 -1.80 10.77
CA LEU A 17 -21.42 -2.71 10.12
C LEU A 17 -22.24 -2.02 9.00
N LYS A 18 -22.45 -0.69 9.09
CA LYS A 18 -23.13 0.09 8.04
C LYS A 18 -22.27 0.20 6.77
N CYS A 19 -20.93 0.40 6.95
CA CYS A 19 -20.00 0.49 5.83
C CYS A 19 -19.90 -0.84 5.06
N LEU A 20 -19.98 -1.97 5.78
CA LEU A 20 -19.90 -3.29 5.17
C LEU A 20 -21.11 -3.65 4.30
N ARG A 21 -22.24 -2.94 4.43
CA ARG A 21 -23.43 -3.20 3.62
C ARG A 21 -23.18 -3.06 2.12
N LYS A 22 -22.34 -2.11 1.69
CA LYS A 22 -22.01 -1.89 0.26
C LYS A 22 -21.16 -3.02 -0.32
N ILE A 23 -20.26 -3.61 0.46
CA ILE A 23 -19.37 -4.66 -0.03
C ILE A 23 -19.94 -6.07 0.13
N ARG A 24 -20.99 -6.24 0.92
CA ARG A 24 -21.58 -7.56 1.17
C ARG A 24 -21.95 -8.34 -0.10
N PRO A 25 -22.55 -7.74 -1.15
CA PRO A 25 -22.84 -8.44 -2.40
C PRO A 25 -21.58 -8.98 -3.08
N LEU A 26 -20.48 -8.22 -3.04
CA LEU A 26 -19.20 -8.65 -3.60
C LEU A 26 -18.59 -9.79 -2.77
N LEU A 27 -18.59 -9.66 -1.43
CA LEU A 27 -18.08 -10.70 -0.54
C LEU A 27 -18.85 -12.02 -0.67
N SER A 28 -20.16 -11.98 -0.95
CA SER A 28 -20.96 -13.20 -1.08
C SER A 28 -20.46 -14.15 -2.17
N ARG A 29 -19.74 -13.63 -3.17
CA ARG A 29 -19.09 -14.42 -4.22
C ARG A 29 -17.98 -15.34 -3.67
N LEU A 30 -17.36 -14.96 -2.56
CA LEU A 30 -16.30 -15.73 -1.90
C LEU A 30 -16.80 -17.01 -1.24
N ARG A 31 -18.13 -17.16 -1.07
CA ARG A 31 -18.70 -18.26 -0.31
C ARG A 31 -18.38 -19.64 -0.90
N LYS A 32 -18.45 -19.76 -2.21
CA LYS A 32 -18.16 -21.02 -2.93
C LYS A 32 -16.71 -21.08 -3.37
N VAL A 33 -16.26 -20.10 -4.13
CA VAL A 33 -14.92 -20.05 -4.75
C VAL A 33 -13.78 -20.07 -3.73
N GLY A 34 -13.91 -19.34 -2.63
CA GLY A 34 -12.84 -19.26 -1.61
C GLY A 34 -12.69 -20.51 -0.74
N THR A 35 -13.61 -21.49 -0.83
CA THR A 35 -13.63 -22.71 0.00
C THR A 35 -13.36 -24.00 -0.78
N GLU A 36 -12.98 -23.91 -2.03
CA GLU A 36 -12.73 -25.08 -2.89
C GLU A 36 -11.64 -26.02 -2.34
N ARG A 37 -10.72 -25.50 -1.52
CA ARG A 37 -9.68 -26.29 -0.85
C ARG A 37 -10.19 -27.06 0.37
N ASP A 38 -11.46 -26.91 0.77
CA ASP A 38 -12.06 -27.65 1.88
C ASP A 38 -12.51 -29.04 1.44
N ARG A 39 -11.59 -30.01 1.54
CA ARG A 39 -11.83 -31.40 1.16
C ARG A 39 -12.86 -32.12 2.05
N ALA A 40 -13.00 -31.69 3.29
CA ALA A 40 -13.90 -32.35 4.27
C ALA A 40 -15.37 -31.94 4.12
N GLY A 41 -15.66 -30.78 3.51
CA GLY A 41 -17.02 -30.29 3.24
C GLY A 41 -17.89 -30.02 4.48
N ASN A 42 -17.33 -30.09 5.71
CA ASN A 42 -18.06 -29.95 6.97
C ASN A 42 -17.90 -28.57 7.62
N ARG A 43 -17.41 -27.60 6.89
CA ARG A 43 -17.09 -26.26 7.36
C ARG A 43 -18.35 -25.47 7.70
N ARG A 44 -18.31 -24.76 8.84
CA ARG A 44 -19.36 -23.84 9.29
C ARG A 44 -19.00 -22.37 9.09
N LEU A 45 -17.72 -22.04 8.91
CA LEU A 45 -17.21 -20.70 8.65
C LEU A 45 -16.73 -20.64 7.19
N PHE A 46 -17.39 -19.87 6.36
CA PHE A 46 -17.06 -19.68 4.95
C PHE A 46 -16.21 -18.42 4.74
N MET A 47 -15.54 -18.31 3.59
CA MET A 47 -14.60 -17.22 3.30
C MET A 47 -15.27 -15.84 3.32
N ASP A 48 -16.49 -15.72 2.76
CA ASP A 48 -17.26 -14.47 2.81
C ASP A 48 -17.51 -13.99 4.25
N GLN A 49 -17.84 -14.92 5.13
CA GLN A 49 -18.07 -14.64 6.55
C GLN A 49 -16.77 -14.28 7.27
N TYR A 50 -15.67 -14.99 6.98
CA TYR A 50 -14.37 -14.72 7.54
C TYR A 50 -13.87 -13.32 7.15
N CYS A 51 -13.92 -12.98 5.86
CA CYS A 51 -13.55 -11.66 5.37
C CYS A 51 -14.42 -10.55 5.98
N ALA A 52 -15.74 -10.79 6.12
CA ALA A 52 -16.62 -9.82 6.77
C ALA A 52 -16.26 -9.59 8.26
N LEU A 53 -15.83 -10.63 8.97
CA LEU A 53 -15.36 -10.53 10.34
C LEU A 53 -14.03 -9.76 10.44
N ILE A 54 -13.09 -10.02 9.53
CA ILE A 54 -11.81 -9.27 9.47
C ILE A 54 -12.10 -7.79 9.15
N LEU A 55 -12.94 -7.50 8.16
CA LEU A 55 -13.33 -6.12 7.84
C LEU A 55 -13.99 -5.42 9.03
N MET A 56 -14.88 -6.10 9.75
CA MET A 56 -15.51 -5.58 10.96
C MET A 56 -14.45 -5.26 12.04
N SER A 57 -13.46 -6.13 12.22
CA SER A 57 -12.41 -5.91 13.23
C SER A 57 -11.58 -4.66 12.93
N LEU A 58 -11.32 -4.37 11.65
CA LEU A 58 -10.58 -3.17 11.22
C LEU A 58 -11.33 -1.87 11.54
N PHE A 59 -12.67 -1.92 11.61
CA PHE A 59 -13.50 -0.80 12.08
C PHE A 59 -13.74 -0.80 13.60
N SER A 60 -13.32 -1.83 14.31
CA SER A 60 -13.66 -2.02 15.73
C SER A 60 -12.39 -2.09 16.59
N PRO A 61 -11.86 -0.96 17.09
CA PRO A 61 -10.59 -0.90 17.80
C PRO A 61 -10.52 -1.79 19.05
N ALA A 62 -11.68 -2.19 19.59
CA ALA A 62 -11.78 -3.10 20.73
C ALA A 62 -11.40 -4.55 20.38
N ILE A 63 -11.39 -4.92 19.08
CA ILE A 63 -11.08 -6.27 18.60
C ILE A 63 -9.60 -6.31 18.21
N GLU A 64 -8.76 -6.75 19.12
CA GLU A 64 -7.29 -6.76 18.95
C GLU A 64 -6.72 -8.17 18.73
N SER A 65 -7.54 -9.21 18.85
CA SER A 65 -7.09 -10.61 18.74
C SER A 65 -8.16 -11.52 18.14
N LEU A 66 -7.74 -12.71 17.66
CA LEU A 66 -8.69 -13.75 17.23
C LEU A 66 -9.65 -14.16 18.34
N ARG A 67 -9.25 -14.07 19.61
CA ARG A 67 -10.13 -14.35 20.75
C ARG A 67 -11.20 -13.28 20.90
N ASP A 68 -10.87 -12.01 20.67
CA ASP A 68 -11.85 -10.94 20.68
C ASP A 68 -12.78 -11.06 19.48
N LEU A 69 -12.25 -11.43 18.31
CA LEU A 69 -13.06 -11.73 17.14
C LEU A 69 -14.01 -12.89 17.38
N GLN A 70 -13.58 -13.96 18.04
CA GLN A 70 -14.42 -15.08 18.47
C GLN A 70 -15.55 -14.61 19.40
N ARG A 71 -15.24 -13.75 20.38
CA ARG A 71 -16.26 -13.19 21.27
C ARG A 71 -17.26 -12.32 20.51
N ALA A 72 -16.76 -11.47 19.60
CA ALA A 72 -17.61 -10.64 18.75
C ALA A 72 -18.57 -11.50 17.89
N CYS A 73 -18.12 -12.65 17.37
CA CYS A 73 -18.96 -13.59 16.62
C CYS A 73 -20.13 -14.15 17.46
N ALA A 74 -20.04 -14.14 18.79
CA ALA A 74 -21.11 -14.62 19.66
C ALA A 74 -22.23 -13.58 19.85
N LEU A 75 -22.00 -12.31 19.53
CA LEU A 75 -22.97 -11.24 19.67
C LEU A 75 -24.09 -11.38 18.62
N ASP A 76 -25.34 -11.24 19.06
CA ASP A 76 -26.51 -11.35 18.17
C ASP A 76 -26.50 -10.27 17.07
N LYS A 77 -26.05 -9.07 17.40
CA LYS A 77 -25.88 -7.97 16.42
C LYS A 77 -24.95 -8.37 15.27
N VAL A 78 -23.81 -8.99 15.57
CA VAL A 78 -22.83 -9.44 14.55
C VAL A 78 -23.41 -10.59 13.74
N ARG A 79 -23.99 -11.57 14.39
CA ARG A 79 -24.59 -12.74 13.74
C ARG A 79 -25.69 -12.35 12.77
N LYS A 80 -26.63 -11.50 13.19
CA LYS A 80 -27.72 -11.01 12.33
C LYS A 80 -27.23 -10.13 11.18
N ARG A 81 -26.27 -9.25 11.43
CA ARG A 81 -25.80 -8.27 10.43
C ARG A 81 -24.84 -8.86 9.40
N LEU A 82 -23.95 -9.76 9.80
CA LEU A 82 -22.95 -10.37 8.91
C LEU A 82 -23.38 -11.75 8.39
N GLY A 83 -24.44 -12.35 8.94
CA GLY A 83 -24.88 -13.70 8.55
C GLY A 83 -23.86 -14.77 8.98
N VAL A 84 -23.13 -14.54 10.07
CA VAL A 84 -22.10 -15.47 10.55
C VAL A 84 -22.68 -16.36 11.65
N SER A 85 -22.22 -17.61 11.71
CA SER A 85 -22.43 -18.50 12.84
C SER A 85 -21.36 -18.26 13.93
N ARG A 86 -21.56 -18.80 15.13
CA ARG A 86 -20.49 -18.83 16.13
C ARG A 86 -19.30 -19.59 15.58
N ALA A 87 -18.14 -18.95 15.57
CA ALA A 87 -16.89 -19.55 15.13
C ALA A 87 -16.02 -19.91 16.35
N SER A 88 -15.37 -21.08 16.33
CA SER A 88 -14.37 -21.44 17.30
C SER A 88 -13.04 -20.73 16.99
N LEU A 89 -12.16 -20.62 18.00
CA LEU A 89 -10.82 -20.07 17.80
C LEU A 89 -10.02 -20.89 16.78
N GLY A 90 -10.15 -22.24 16.82
CA GLY A 90 -9.55 -23.12 15.85
C GLY A 90 -10.05 -22.84 14.44
N SER A 91 -11.37 -22.73 14.24
CA SER A 91 -11.95 -22.41 12.92
C SER A 91 -11.44 -21.07 12.36
N LEU A 92 -11.30 -20.05 13.21
CA LEU A 92 -10.76 -18.75 12.79
C LEU A 92 -9.27 -18.84 12.43
N SER A 93 -8.47 -19.57 13.20
CA SER A 93 -7.02 -19.71 12.98
C SER A 93 -6.70 -20.60 11.78
N GLU A 94 -7.45 -21.67 11.56
CA GLU A 94 -7.20 -22.66 10.50
C GLU A 94 -7.75 -22.20 9.14
N SER A 95 -8.73 -21.32 9.13
CA SER A 95 -9.37 -20.79 7.91
C SER A 95 -8.37 -20.24 6.89
N VAL A 96 -7.32 -19.58 7.34
CA VAL A 96 -6.28 -19.01 6.46
C VAL A 96 -5.46 -20.05 5.70
N ALA A 97 -5.45 -21.31 6.14
CA ALA A 97 -4.79 -22.40 5.41
C ALA A 97 -5.63 -22.88 4.22
N ILE A 98 -6.93 -22.65 4.26
CA ILE A 98 -7.89 -23.15 3.29
C ILE A 98 -8.31 -22.04 2.32
N PHE A 99 -8.56 -20.83 2.81
CA PHE A 99 -9.05 -19.73 1.99
C PHE A 99 -7.98 -19.21 1.04
N ASP A 100 -8.36 -19.11 -0.23
CA ASP A 100 -7.54 -18.51 -1.27
C ASP A 100 -7.73 -16.99 -1.24
N PRO A 101 -6.68 -16.18 -1.04
CA PRO A 101 -6.79 -14.71 -1.06
C PRO A 101 -7.05 -14.13 -2.45
N ALA A 102 -6.78 -14.85 -3.56
CA ALA A 102 -6.89 -14.32 -4.91
C ALA A 102 -8.28 -13.78 -5.26
N PRO A 103 -9.41 -14.46 -4.97
CA PRO A 103 -10.73 -13.90 -5.24
C PRO A 103 -11.04 -12.62 -4.43
N LEU A 104 -10.47 -12.48 -3.22
CA LEU A 104 -10.61 -11.26 -2.43
C LEU A 104 -9.80 -10.11 -3.03
N LYS A 105 -8.64 -10.40 -3.61
CA LYS A 105 -7.84 -9.43 -4.38
C LYS A 105 -8.63 -8.86 -5.54
N GLU A 106 -9.31 -9.72 -6.32
CA GLU A 106 -10.16 -9.30 -7.43
C GLU A 106 -11.30 -8.37 -6.99
N ILE A 107 -11.95 -8.69 -5.86
CA ILE A 107 -12.98 -7.81 -5.27
C ILE A 107 -12.40 -6.46 -4.87
N ALA A 108 -11.21 -6.43 -4.30
CA ALA A 108 -10.55 -5.19 -3.94
C ALA A 108 -10.23 -4.33 -5.18
N ILE A 109 -9.76 -4.94 -6.25
CA ILE A 109 -9.49 -4.28 -7.54
C ILE A 109 -10.80 -3.74 -8.13
N GLU A 110 -11.85 -4.56 -8.21
CA GLU A 110 -13.16 -4.16 -8.71
C GLU A 110 -13.74 -2.97 -7.94
N LEU A 111 -13.67 -3.01 -6.61
CA LEU A 111 -14.10 -1.89 -5.77
C LEU A 111 -13.28 -0.61 -6.09
N GLY A 112 -11.98 -0.75 -6.33
CA GLY A 112 -11.11 0.34 -6.75
C GLY A 112 -11.55 0.99 -8.07
N HIS A 113 -12.07 0.21 -9.02
CA HIS A 113 -12.59 0.74 -10.29
C HIS A 113 -13.86 1.58 -10.12
N THR A 114 -14.62 1.41 -9.04
CA THR A 114 -15.80 2.25 -8.76
C THR A 114 -15.42 3.67 -8.30
N ILE A 115 -14.17 3.86 -7.86
CA ILE A 115 -13.66 5.14 -7.41
C ILE A 115 -13.13 5.91 -8.61
N ARG A 116 -13.83 6.97 -9.00
CA ARG A 116 -13.40 7.85 -10.11
C ARG A 116 -12.40 8.87 -9.60
N SER A 117 -11.32 9.08 -10.35
CA SER A 117 -10.40 10.19 -10.14
C SER A 117 -11.13 11.50 -10.44
N LYS A 118 -11.00 12.50 -9.58
CA LYS A 118 -11.43 13.85 -9.92
C LYS A 118 -10.47 14.39 -10.98
N PRO A 119 -10.95 14.95 -12.10
CA PRO A 119 -10.08 15.58 -13.07
C PRO A 119 -9.19 16.61 -12.38
N ASN A 120 -7.91 16.58 -12.65
CA ASN A 120 -6.96 17.58 -12.19
C ASN A 120 -6.27 18.17 -13.43
N SER A 121 -6.63 19.41 -13.77
CA SER A 121 -6.12 20.10 -14.97
C SER A 121 -4.61 20.24 -14.97
N GLN A 122 -3.98 20.38 -13.80
CA GLN A 122 -2.53 20.50 -13.65
C GLN A 122 -1.77 19.27 -14.20
N PHE A 123 -2.34 18.08 -14.05
CA PHE A 123 -1.72 16.83 -14.50
C PHE A 123 -2.36 16.25 -15.77
N ALA A 124 -3.24 17.00 -16.44
CA ALA A 124 -3.91 16.52 -17.66
C ALA A 124 -2.92 16.20 -18.79
N ALA A 125 -1.84 16.97 -18.90
CA ALA A 125 -0.79 16.76 -19.91
C ALA A 125 -0.04 15.44 -19.73
N VAL A 126 -0.07 14.81 -18.54
CA VAL A 126 0.60 13.51 -18.31
C VAL A 126 -0.02 12.43 -19.18
N GLY A 127 -1.35 12.47 -19.42
CA GLY A 127 -2.08 11.53 -20.26
C GLY A 127 -2.18 10.10 -19.69
N GLN A 128 -1.46 9.80 -18.61
CA GLN A 128 -1.37 8.49 -17.97
C GLN A 128 -1.75 8.59 -16.47
N PRO A 129 -2.39 7.56 -15.88
CA PRO A 129 -2.57 7.48 -14.44
C PRO A 129 -1.21 7.51 -13.70
N ILE A 130 -1.07 8.41 -12.74
CA ILE A 130 0.17 8.57 -11.97
C ILE A 130 0.17 7.57 -10.81
N MET A 131 1.15 6.65 -10.82
CA MET A 131 1.26 5.51 -9.91
C MET A 131 2.49 5.66 -9.01
N ALA A 132 2.31 6.00 -7.74
CA ALA A 132 3.38 5.85 -6.76
C ALA A 132 3.53 4.36 -6.42
N VAL A 133 4.77 3.85 -6.48
CA VAL A 133 5.08 2.48 -6.09
C VAL A 133 6.09 2.49 -4.96
N ASP A 134 5.78 1.77 -3.90
CA ASP A 134 6.65 1.64 -2.74
C ASP A 134 6.32 0.36 -1.95
N GLY A 135 7.26 -0.07 -1.10
CA GLY A 135 7.13 -1.21 -0.22
C GLY A 135 7.06 -0.82 1.25
N THR A 136 6.16 -1.41 1.99
CA THR A 136 6.12 -1.23 3.45
C THR A 136 6.24 -2.54 4.19
N ILE A 137 7.00 -2.55 5.28
CA ILE A 137 7.17 -3.74 6.12
C ILE A 137 6.06 -3.77 7.17
N VAL A 138 5.44 -4.94 7.30
CA VAL A 138 4.46 -5.28 8.34
C VAL A 138 5.04 -6.41 9.17
N GLU A 139 5.12 -6.21 10.49
CA GLU A 139 5.65 -7.19 11.41
C GLU A 139 4.54 -8.10 11.94
N THR A 140 4.83 -9.40 12.07
CA THR A 140 3.92 -10.37 12.67
C THR A 140 4.48 -10.84 14.03
N VAL A 141 3.61 -11.10 15.00
CA VAL A 141 4.00 -11.72 16.25
C VAL A 141 4.12 -13.22 16.02
N LYS A 142 5.29 -13.78 16.27
CA LYS A 142 5.79 -15.08 15.84
C LYS A 142 5.00 -16.35 16.05
N ARG A 143 5.00 -17.13 15.02
CA ARG A 143 5.61 -18.47 14.94
C ARG A 143 6.04 -18.65 13.48
N VAL A 144 7.15 -19.31 13.21
CA VAL A 144 7.82 -19.51 11.92
C VAL A 144 6.88 -19.44 10.70
N ALA A 145 6.89 -18.32 9.98
CA ALA A 145 6.23 -18.20 8.68
C ALA A 145 7.24 -18.63 7.61
N GLU A 146 6.85 -19.53 6.72
CA GLU A 146 7.71 -20.13 5.68
C GLU A 146 8.33 -19.09 4.73
N LEU A 147 7.72 -17.91 4.60
CA LEU A 147 8.16 -16.81 3.73
C LEU A 147 8.57 -15.57 4.49
N SER A 148 8.75 -15.64 5.80
CA SER A 148 9.08 -14.47 6.60
C SER A 148 10.59 -14.32 6.77
N TRP A 149 11.05 -13.08 6.66
CA TRP A 149 12.40 -12.70 7.06
C TRP A 149 12.41 -12.30 8.54
N THR A 150 13.48 -12.66 9.25
CA THR A 150 13.57 -12.43 10.70
C THR A 150 14.66 -11.40 11.00
N PRO A 151 14.34 -10.10 11.12
CA PRO A 151 15.31 -9.12 11.55
C PRO A 151 15.68 -9.34 13.03
N LYS A 152 16.96 -9.28 13.36
CA LYS A 152 17.44 -9.27 14.73
C LYS A 152 17.21 -7.89 15.32
N ALA A 153 16.09 -7.67 16.00
CA ALA A 153 15.87 -6.48 16.80
C ALA A 153 15.82 -6.86 18.28
N LYS A 154 16.83 -6.45 19.04
CA LYS A 154 16.90 -6.58 20.52
C LYS A 154 16.51 -7.98 21.07
N GLY A 155 17.04 -9.06 20.49
CA GLY A 155 16.85 -10.42 20.99
C GLY A 155 15.45 -11.04 20.76
N LYS A 156 14.52 -10.32 20.12
CA LYS A 156 13.22 -10.86 19.69
C LYS A 156 13.26 -11.10 18.18
N HIS A 157 12.98 -12.32 17.80
CA HIS A 157 12.79 -12.64 16.38
C HIS A 157 11.37 -12.27 15.97
N LEU A 158 11.17 -11.33 15.08
CA LEU A 158 9.89 -10.96 14.47
C LEU A 158 9.86 -11.48 13.04
N SER A 159 8.79 -12.13 12.66
CA SER A 159 8.53 -12.44 11.27
C SER A 159 7.97 -11.20 10.58
N ALA A 160 8.44 -10.88 9.40
CA ALA A 160 8.02 -9.69 8.69
C ALA A 160 7.69 -10.00 7.22
N TYR A 161 6.65 -9.36 6.73
CA TYR A 161 6.26 -9.34 5.34
C TYR A 161 6.45 -7.94 4.76
N ARG A 162 6.76 -7.89 3.47
CA ARG A 162 6.76 -6.65 2.71
C ARG A 162 5.50 -6.61 1.85
N LEU A 163 4.78 -5.51 1.93
CA LEU A 163 3.61 -5.21 1.11
C LEU A 163 4.03 -4.22 0.03
N HIS A 164 4.12 -4.70 -1.21
CA HIS A 164 4.40 -3.89 -2.38
C HIS A 164 3.09 -3.30 -2.88
N THR A 165 3.03 -1.98 -2.99
CA THR A 165 1.78 -1.28 -3.27
C THR A 165 1.92 -0.40 -4.50
N HIS A 166 0.96 -0.51 -5.42
CA HIS A 166 0.73 0.45 -6.47
C HIS A 166 -0.42 1.37 -6.05
N PHE A 167 -0.14 2.65 -5.96
CA PHE A 167 -1.06 3.65 -5.44
C PHE A 167 -1.31 4.74 -6.49
N GLU A 168 -2.55 4.86 -6.96
CA GLU A 168 -2.96 5.91 -7.88
C GLU A 168 -3.12 7.23 -7.11
N VAL A 169 -2.18 8.14 -7.31
CA VAL A 169 -2.03 9.32 -6.43
C VAL A 169 -3.16 10.34 -6.59
N LEU A 170 -3.72 10.50 -7.79
CA LEU A 170 -4.79 11.47 -8.02
C LEU A 170 -6.13 11.01 -7.45
N SER A 171 -6.48 9.74 -7.58
CA SER A 171 -7.69 9.18 -6.97
C SER A 171 -7.54 8.88 -5.48
N GLY A 172 -6.30 8.68 -5.01
CA GLY A 172 -6.03 8.36 -3.61
C GLY A 172 -6.35 6.91 -3.23
N LYS A 173 -6.29 5.98 -4.20
CA LYS A 173 -6.60 4.57 -4.01
C LYS A 173 -5.38 3.68 -4.23
N ALA A 174 -5.22 2.65 -3.40
CA ALA A 174 -4.34 1.54 -3.72
C ALA A 174 -5.03 0.67 -4.78
N VAL A 175 -4.35 0.42 -5.90
CA VAL A 175 -4.89 -0.41 -7.00
C VAL A 175 -4.35 -1.82 -6.95
N ARG A 176 -3.20 -2.02 -6.28
CA ARG A 176 -2.56 -3.32 -6.13
C ARG A 176 -1.76 -3.38 -4.84
N ILE A 177 -1.81 -4.53 -4.16
CA ILE A 177 -0.92 -4.88 -3.05
C ILE A 177 -0.48 -6.32 -3.27
N ASP A 178 0.81 -6.57 -3.25
CA ASP A 178 1.41 -7.91 -3.28
C ASP A 178 2.23 -8.12 -2.00
N ALA A 179 2.02 -9.23 -1.31
CA ALA A 179 2.78 -9.59 -0.13
C ALA A 179 3.94 -10.51 -0.48
N THR A 180 5.13 -10.22 0.03
CA THR A 180 6.30 -11.10 -0.08
C THR A 180 6.96 -11.24 1.30
N SER A 181 7.92 -12.16 1.42
CA SER A 181 8.82 -12.12 2.58
C SER A 181 9.52 -10.75 2.62
N ALA A 182 9.88 -10.28 3.80
CA ALA A 182 10.65 -9.04 3.93
C ALA A 182 12.14 -9.20 3.54
N ALA A 183 12.52 -10.31 2.88
CA ALA A 183 13.85 -10.54 2.38
C ALA A 183 14.24 -9.46 1.35
N PRO A 184 15.46 -8.89 1.44
CA PRO A 184 15.85 -7.78 0.58
C PRO A 184 16.36 -8.21 -0.81
N LYS A 185 16.28 -9.49 -1.17
CA LYS A 185 16.90 -10.07 -2.37
C LYS A 185 16.00 -11.10 -3.05
N GLY A 186 16.31 -11.39 -4.32
CA GLY A 186 15.61 -12.38 -5.13
C GLY A 186 14.19 -11.92 -5.50
N ASP A 187 13.25 -12.83 -5.58
CA ASP A 187 11.87 -12.56 -6.01
C ASP A 187 11.09 -11.64 -5.07
N ALA A 188 11.59 -11.42 -3.86
CA ALA A 188 11.03 -10.49 -2.89
C ALA A 188 11.63 -9.06 -2.98
N ASP A 189 12.64 -8.84 -3.85
CA ASP A 189 13.18 -7.50 -4.13
C ASP A 189 12.11 -6.60 -4.75
N GLU A 190 12.04 -5.35 -4.31
CA GLU A 190 11.01 -4.40 -4.76
C GLU A 190 11.03 -4.18 -6.27
N ARG A 191 12.23 -4.17 -6.88
CA ARG A 191 12.40 -4.03 -8.35
C ARG A 191 11.90 -5.26 -9.09
N ALA A 192 12.20 -6.46 -8.57
CA ALA A 192 11.71 -7.71 -9.15
C ALA A 192 10.18 -7.82 -9.06
N VAL A 193 9.59 -7.39 -7.93
CA VAL A 193 8.13 -7.35 -7.79
C VAL A 193 7.52 -6.36 -8.76
N LEU A 194 8.04 -5.13 -8.85
CA LEU A 194 7.53 -4.15 -9.81
C LEU A 194 7.68 -4.65 -11.24
N GLN A 195 8.82 -5.24 -11.61
CA GLN A 195 9.07 -5.72 -12.97
C GLN A 195 8.03 -6.74 -13.45
N ARG A 196 7.57 -7.64 -12.59
CA ARG A 196 6.53 -8.63 -12.95
C ARG A 196 5.10 -8.11 -12.81
N THR A 197 4.93 -6.88 -12.31
CA THR A 197 3.62 -6.25 -12.06
C THR A 197 3.44 -4.94 -12.83
N ILE A 198 4.33 -4.66 -13.79
CA ILE A 198 4.20 -3.53 -14.70
C ILE A 198 2.88 -3.66 -15.50
N GLU A 199 2.12 -2.58 -15.52
CA GLU A 199 0.94 -2.42 -16.35
C GLU A 199 1.24 -1.40 -17.44
N ALA A 200 0.63 -1.57 -18.62
CA ALA A 200 0.73 -0.61 -19.72
C ALA A 200 0.02 0.71 -19.37
N ASP A 201 0.43 1.77 -20.03
CA ASP A 201 -0.21 3.10 -19.93
C ASP A 201 -0.26 3.62 -18.49
N ARG A 202 0.87 3.60 -17.78
CA ARG A 202 1.04 4.15 -16.43
C ARG A 202 2.25 5.09 -16.37
N CYS A 203 2.17 6.11 -15.51
CA CYS A 203 3.31 6.94 -15.14
C CYS A 203 3.76 6.54 -13.72
N TYR A 204 4.83 5.77 -13.62
CA TYR A 204 5.36 5.27 -12.34
C TYR A 204 6.23 6.32 -11.65
N VAL A 205 5.94 6.61 -10.38
CA VAL A 205 6.74 7.52 -9.53
C VAL A 205 7.50 6.68 -8.51
N LEU A 206 8.82 6.69 -8.63
CA LEU A 206 9.71 5.73 -7.99
C LEU A 206 10.76 6.44 -7.14
N ASP A 207 11.09 5.87 -6.00
CA ASP A 207 12.20 6.34 -5.20
C ASP A 207 13.55 5.77 -5.70
N ARG A 208 14.66 6.15 -5.01
CA ARG A 208 16.00 5.70 -5.33
C ARG A 208 16.20 4.17 -5.22
N GLY A 209 15.37 3.47 -4.45
CA GLY A 209 15.41 2.01 -4.30
C GLY A 209 15.11 1.28 -5.61
N TYR A 210 14.39 1.92 -6.52
CA TYR A 210 13.99 1.36 -7.82
C TYR A 210 14.96 1.66 -8.97
N ILE A 211 16.16 2.17 -8.71
CA ILE A 211 17.17 2.39 -9.76
C ILE A 211 17.60 1.04 -10.35
N SER A 212 17.16 0.78 -11.59
CA SER A 212 17.52 -0.40 -12.37
C SER A 212 17.22 -0.13 -13.84
N TYR A 213 18.24 -0.17 -14.68
CA TYR A 213 18.06 0.03 -16.12
C TYR A 213 17.18 -1.07 -16.74
N GLN A 214 17.30 -2.31 -16.25
CA GLN A 214 16.42 -3.38 -16.70
C GLN A 214 14.95 -3.09 -16.38
N LEU A 215 14.65 -2.59 -15.19
CA LEU A 215 13.30 -2.19 -14.79
C LEU A 215 12.80 -1.02 -15.64
N TRP A 216 13.61 0.00 -15.87
CA TRP A 216 13.24 1.18 -16.66
C TRP A 216 12.99 0.79 -18.14
N ASN A 217 13.82 -0.09 -18.69
CA ASN A 217 13.61 -0.66 -20.04
C ASN A 217 12.27 -1.43 -20.12
N ALA A 218 11.95 -2.21 -19.10
CA ALA A 218 10.69 -2.96 -19.03
C ALA A 218 9.46 -2.03 -18.93
N ILE A 219 9.56 -0.95 -18.13
CA ILE A 219 8.49 0.06 -18.04
C ILE A 219 8.29 0.73 -19.40
N ASN A 220 9.39 1.14 -20.06
CA ASN A 220 9.32 1.77 -21.38
C ASN A 220 8.75 0.82 -22.44
N ALA A 221 9.18 -0.43 -22.45
CA ALA A 221 8.67 -1.46 -23.36
C ALA A 221 7.18 -1.77 -23.18
N ALA A 222 6.65 -1.56 -21.97
CA ALA A 222 5.21 -1.70 -21.68
C ALA A 222 4.38 -0.48 -22.14
N GLY A 223 4.96 0.52 -22.82
CA GLY A 223 4.27 1.76 -23.18
C GLY A 223 3.96 2.65 -21.98
N SER A 224 4.70 2.47 -20.88
CA SER A 224 4.55 3.24 -19.64
C SER A 224 5.71 4.21 -19.47
N SER A 225 5.51 5.20 -18.61
CA SER A 225 6.53 6.17 -18.27
C SER A 225 6.92 6.08 -16.79
N TYR A 226 8.02 6.71 -16.44
CA TYR A 226 8.48 6.77 -15.07
C TYR A 226 9.11 8.12 -14.73
N VAL A 227 9.02 8.49 -13.46
CA VAL A 227 9.81 9.55 -12.82
C VAL A 227 10.48 8.91 -11.62
N CYS A 228 11.78 8.69 -11.69
CA CYS A 228 12.56 8.01 -10.66
C CYS A 228 13.61 8.94 -10.06
N ARG A 229 13.73 8.94 -8.73
CA ARG A 229 14.83 9.63 -8.08
C ARG A 229 16.14 8.91 -8.38
N ALA A 230 17.10 9.64 -8.94
CA ALA A 230 18.46 9.16 -9.19
C ALA A 230 19.33 9.22 -7.92
N SER A 231 20.46 8.55 -7.96
CA SER A 231 21.50 8.66 -6.94
C SER A 231 22.20 10.02 -7.03
N ASP A 232 22.62 10.54 -5.87
CA ASP A 232 23.45 11.77 -5.80
C ASP A 232 24.79 11.62 -6.54
N ARG A 233 25.20 10.37 -6.82
CA ARG A 233 26.42 10.00 -7.56
C ARG A 233 26.13 9.51 -8.98
N THR A 234 24.94 9.78 -9.52
CA THR A 234 24.62 9.38 -10.89
C THR A 234 25.57 10.06 -11.87
N SER A 235 26.32 9.24 -12.60
CA SER A 235 27.20 9.70 -13.65
C SER A 235 26.43 9.67 -14.97
N ALA A 236 26.28 10.83 -15.59
CA ALA A 236 25.59 11.02 -16.85
C ALA A 236 26.50 11.69 -17.86
N THR A 237 26.38 11.33 -19.12
CA THR A 237 26.93 12.08 -20.23
C THR A 237 25.80 12.90 -20.84
N VAL A 238 25.93 14.23 -20.78
CA VAL A 238 24.92 15.13 -21.35
C VAL A 238 25.04 15.13 -22.86
N THR A 239 23.94 14.85 -23.55
CA THR A 239 23.87 14.89 -25.02
C THR A 239 23.13 16.13 -25.53
N HIS A 240 22.21 16.67 -24.73
CA HIS A 240 21.49 17.90 -25.03
C HIS A 240 21.06 18.59 -23.73
N THR A 241 21.09 19.93 -23.72
CA THR A 241 20.58 20.73 -22.58
C THR A 241 19.37 21.52 -23.06
N ASN A 242 18.25 21.36 -22.36
CA ASN A 242 17.02 22.13 -22.62
C ASN A 242 17.12 23.50 -21.95
N GLU A 243 16.54 24.50 -22.59
CA GLU A 243 16.39 25.84 -21.99
C GLU A 243 15.31 25.81 -20.90
N LEU A 244 15.64 26.40 -19.75
CA LEU A 244 14.68 26.51 -18.64
C LEU A 244 13.73 27.68 -18.86
N THR A 245 12.44 27.40 -18.72
CA THR A 245 11.39 28.43 -18.70
C THR A 245 11.35 29.20 -17.37
N GLU A 246 10.58 30.25 -17.30
CA GLU A 246 10.30 30.95 -16.03
C GLU A 246 9.56 30.04 -15.04
N ALA A 247 8.64 29.19 -15.52
CA ALA A 247 7.92 28.21 -14.70
C ALA A 247 8.88 27.16 -14.10
N ASP A 248 9.84 26.67 -14.88
CA ASP A 248 10.87 25.74 -14.39
C ASP A 248 11.69 26.37 -13.26
N ARG A 249 12.15 27.62 -13.44
CA ARG A 249 12.91 28.35 -12.43
C ARG A 249 12.09 28.60 -11.16
N ALA A 250 10.79 28.95 -11.32
CA ALA A 250 9.86 29.13 -10.21
C ALA A 250 9.64 27.80 -9.43
N ALA A 251 9.69 26.65 -10.12
CA ALA A 251 9.65 25.32 -9.52
C ALA A 251 10.99 24.86 -8.92
N ASN A 252 12.01 25.72 -8.92
CA ASN A 252 13.39 25.45 -8.49
C ASN A 252 14.13 24.42 -9.35
N VAL A 253 13.76 24.26 -10.61
CA VAL A 253 14.54 23.46 -11.57
C VAL A 253 15.83 24.23 -11.88
N ILE A 254 16.97 23.55 -11.78
CA ILE A 254 18.31 24.13 -12.00
C ILE A 254 18.99 23.60 -13.25
N SER A 255 18.62 22.38 -13.70
CA SER A 255 19.01 21.88 -15.03
C SER A 255 17.99 20.88 -15.57
N ASP A 256 17.96 20.77 -16.89
CA ASP A 256 17.13 19.88 -17.66
C ASP A 256 17.91 19.37 -18.86
N GLU A 257 18.26 18.09 -18.85
CA GLU A 257 19.26 17.54 -19.75
C GLU A 257 18.82 16.18 -20.31
N ILE A 258 19.03 15.95 -21.61
CA ILE A 258 18.99 14.62 -22.19
C ILE A 258 20.34 13.97 -21.96
N VAL A 259 20.34 12.74 -21.46
CA VAL A 259 21.55 12.11 -20.95
C VAL A 259 21.69 10.66 -21.37
N ASP A 260 22.93 10.22 -21.52
CA ASP A 260 23.30 8.82 -21.55
C ASP A 260 23.78 8.39 -20.16
N LEU A 261 23.16 7.33 -19.64
CA LEU A 261 23.50 6.74 -18.35
C LEU A 261 24.17 5.38 -18.51
N GLY A 262 24.97 5.00 -17.52
CA GLY A 262 25.47 3.63 -17.42
C GLY A 262 26.75 3.33 -18.18
N TRP A 263 27.44 4.33 -18.75
CA TRP A 263 28.68 4.12 -19.50
C TRP A 263 29.81 3.45 -18.71
N LYS A 264 29.78 3.52 -17.39
CA LYS A 264 30.70 2.80 -16.49
C LYS A 264 30.31 1.35 -16.22
N ALA A 265 29.16 0.90 -16.69
CA ALA A 265 28.59 -0.41 -16.37
C ALA A 265 28.98 -1.45 -17.44
N ARG A 266 30.27 -1.82 -17.52
CA ARG A 266 30.84 -2.67 -18.60
C ARG A 266 30.17 -4.03 -18.86
N HIS A 267 29.32 -4.55 -17.99
CA HIS A 267 28.67 -5.89 -18.13
C HIS A 267 27.23 -5.89 -17.62
N ARG A 268 26.54 -4.75 -17.61
CA ARG A 268 25.17 -4.61 -17.13
C ARG A 268 24.24 -4.16 -18.25
N THR A 269 22.97 -4.48 -18.12
CA THR A 269 21.94 -3.92 -18.99
C THR A 269 22.04 -2.40 -19.03
N LEU A 270 22.10 -1.82 -20.22
CA LEU A 270 22.07 -0.37 -20.43
C LEU A 270 20.64 0.09 -20.71
N PRO A 271 20.34 1.39 -20.55
CA PRO A 271 19.12 1.97 -21.05
C PRO A 271 18.99 1.78 -22.57
N ASN A 272 17.81 1.42 -23.04
CA ASN A 272 17.51 1.21 -24.47
C ASN A 272 16.57 2.27 -25.05
N HIS A 273 16.39 3.38 -24.35
CA HIS A 273 15.54 4.51 -24.73
C HIS A 273 16.20 5.82 -24.27
N PRO A 274 15.84 6.96 -24.90
CA PRO A 274 16.32 8.26 -24.46
C PRO A 274 15.92 8.56 -23.02
N MET A 275 16.83 9.17 -22.27
CA MET A 275 16.62 9.50 -20.85
C MET A 275 16.82 10.98 -20.61
N ARG A 276 16.04 11.54 -19.73
CA ARG A 276 16.09 12.93 -19.31
C ARG A 276 16.41 13.01 -17.82
N LEU A 277 17.36 13.84 -17.47
CA LEU A 277 17.78 14.14 -16.11
C LEU A 277 17.39 15.57 -15.76
N ILE A 278 16.54 15.72 -14.75
CA ILE A 278 16.09 17.02 -14.25
C ILE A 278 16.64 17.17 -12.85
N CYS A 279 17.33 18.29 -12.58
CA CYS A 279 17.85 18.65 -11.28
C CYS A 279 16.99 19.76 -10.66
N VAL A 280 16.59 19.57 -9.42
CA VAL A 280 15.72 20.50 -8.69
C VAL A 280 16.42 20.90 -7.40
N ALA A 281 16.52 22.20 -7.12
CA ALA A 281 17.05 22.70 -5.84
C ALA A 281 16.07 22.38 -4.70
N VAL A 282 16.57 21.78 -3.65
CA VAL A 282 15.80 21.41 -2.46
C VAL A 282 16.58 21.77 -1.21
N LYS A 283 15.90 21.88 -0.08
CA LYS A 283 16.58 22.03 1.20
C LYS A 283 17.44 20.80 1.45
N PRO A 284 18.75 20.95 1.77
CA PRO A 284 19.61 19.82 2.10
C PRO A 284 19.00 18.98 3.22
N HIS A 285 19.05 17.68 3.07
CA HIS A 285 18.61 16.78 4.13
C HIS A 285 19.77 16.50 5.08
N GLU A 286 19.65 16.92 6.32
CA GLU A 286 20.61 16.55 7.37
C GLU A 286 20.51 15.05 7.66
N GLY A 287 21.63 14.35 7.52
CA GLY A 287 21.70 12.92 7.81
C GLY A 287 21.60 12.64 9.32
N PHE A 288 21.16 11.45 9.67
CA PHE A 288 21.11 11.01 11.05
C PHE A 288 22.52 10.55 11.51
N ARG A 289 22.99 11.03 12.66
CA ARG A 289 24.26 10.65 13.30
C ARG A 289 25.52 10.89 12.43
N GLY A 290 25.62 12.04 11.78
CA GLY A 290 26.82 12.41 11.02
C GLY A 290 26.99 11.71 9.67
N MET A 291 26.06 10.85 9.26
CA MET A 291 26.00 10.32 7.91
C MET A 291 25.35 11.33 6.98
N ARG A 292 25.91 11.50 5.77
CA ARG A 292 25.31 12.36 4.75
C ARG A 292 23.94 11.81 4.37
N GLY A 293 22.90 12.63 4.59
CA GLY A 293 21.53 12.31 4.18
C GLY A 293 21.38 12.32 2.65
N PRO A 294 20.28 11.79 2.13
CA PRO A 294 19.95 11.93 0.72
C PRO A 294 19.74 13.42 0.39
N THR A 295 20.17 13.86 -0.82
CA THR A 295 20.18 15.28 -1.23
C THR A 295 20.99 16.19 -0.32
N CYS A 296 22.08 15.68 0.26
CA CYS A 296 22.95 16.47 1.13
C CYS A 296 23.63 17.65 0.41
N ASP A 297 23.69 17.62 -0.91
CA ASP A 297 24.15 18.70 -1.79
C ASP A 297 23.04 19.70 -2.15
N GLY A 298 21.84 19.55 -1.61
CA GLY A 298 20.70 20.40 -1.92
C GLY A 298 20.10 20.19 -3.30
N VAL A 299 20.42 19.07 -3.99
CA VAL A 299 19.95 18.78 -5.33
C VAL A 299 19.19 17.47 -5.39
N LEU A 300 17.93 17.53 -5.79
CA LEU A 300 17.11 16.37 -6.13
C LEU A 300 17.28 16.07 -7.63
N ARG A 301 17.73 14.87 -7.94
CA ARG A 301 17.94 14.39 -9.32
C ARG A 301 16.82 13.45 -9.72
N LEU A 302 16.13 13.75 -10.82
CA LEU A 302 15.01 12.98 -11.35
C LEU A 302 15.35 12.48 -12.74
N VAL A 303 15.21 11.18 -12.95
CA VAL A 303 15.39 10.55 -14.27
C VAL A 303 14.02 10.10 -14.78
N THR A 304 13.77 10.36 -16.06
CA THR A 304 12.49 10.03 -16.72
C THR A 304 12.69 9.69 -18.20
N ASN A 305 11.75 8.91 -18.76
CA ASN A 305 11.61 8.73 -20.21
C ASN A 305 10.59 9.70 -20.86
N ARG A 306 10.02 10.65 -20.06
CA ARG A 306 9.10 11.69 -20.56
C ARG A 306 9.91 12.88 -21.07
N LEU A 307 10.09 12.92 -22.38
CA LEU A 307 10.81 14.01 -23.06
C LEU A 307 9.88 15.16 -23.44
N ASP A 308 8.58 14.91 -23.43
CA ASP A 308 7.49 15.76 -23.89
C ASP A 308 6.91 16.70 -22.84
N LEU A 309 7.08 16.35 -21.55
CA LEU A 309 6.50 17.14 -20.44
C LEU A 309 7.43 18.28 -20.00
N PRO A 310 6.87 19.42 -19.53
CA PRO A 310 7.64 20.48 -18.88
C PRO A 310 8.41 19.98 -17.65
N ALA A 311 9.59 20.55 -17.37
CA ALA A 311 10.43 20.07 -16.26
C ALA A 311 9.81 20.34 -14.89
N GLU A 312 9.13 21.48 -14.71
CA GLU A 312 8.37 21.81 -13.51
C GLU A 312 7.26 20.78 -13.24
N LEU A 313 6.60 20.26 -14.30
CA LEU A 313 5.57 19.24 -14.13
C LEU A 313 6.16 17.89 -13.69
N ILE A 314 7.33 17.51 -14.19
CA ILE A 314 8.05 16.30 -13.73
C ILE A 314 8.42 16.43 -12.24
N ALA A 315 8.89 17.60 -11.81
CA ALA A 315 9.18 17.88 -10.40
C ALA A 315 7.92 17.75 -9.53
N GLU A 316 6.79 18.29 -9.98
CA GLU A 316 5.51 18.18 -9.28
C GLU A 316 5.01 16.71 -9.22
N ILE A 317 5.11 15.95 -10.31
CA ILE A 317 4.78 14.52 -10.33
C ILE A 317 5.59 13.78 -9.26
N TYR A 318 6.89 14.07 -9.14
CA TYR A 318 7.71 13.40 -8.13
C TYR A 318 7.29 13.78 -6.68
N ARG A 319 6.86 15.01 -6.43
CA ARG A 319 6.34 15.43 -5.12
C ARG A 319 5.12 14.60 -4.69
N LEU A 320 4.31 14.14 -5.65
CA LEU A 320 3.16 13.28 -5.37
C LEU A 320 3.55 11.91 -4.77
N ARG A 321 4.81 11.49 -4.91
CA ARG A 321 5.30 10.24 -4.28
C ARG A 321 5.04 10.21 -2.77
N TRP A 322 5.13 11.37 -2.10
CA TRP A 322 4.87 11.44 -0.66
C TRP A 322 3.48 10.95 -0.24
N VAL A 323 2.51 10.97 -1.16
CA VAL A 323 1.13 10.53 -0.87
C VAL A 323 1.08 9.05 -0.49
N ILE A 324 1.95 8.19 -1.06
CA ILE A 324 1.98 6.76 -0.69
C ILE A 324 2.51 6.56 0.74
N GLU A 325 3.43 7.39 1.21
CA GLU A 325 3.92 7.32 2.59
C GLU A 325 2.81 7.68 3.59
N MET A 326 1.98 8.67 3.25
CA MET A 326 0.79 9.02 4.02
C MET A 326 -0.24 7.88 4.01
N PHE A 327 -0.45 7.25 2.85
CA PHE A 327 -1.28 6.05 2.75
C PHE A 327 -0.75 4.93 3.65
N PHE A 328 0.55 4.61 3.62
CA PHE A 328 1.11 3.57 4.48
C PHE A 328 0.97 3.88 5.96
N ARG A 329 1.10 5.13 6.36
CA ARG A 329 0.87 5.54 7.75
C ARG A 329 -0.56 5.19 8.18
N THR A 330 -1.53 5.56 7.33
CA THR A 330 -2.94 5.25 7.56
C THR A 330 -3.20 3.74 7.51
N PHE A 331 -2.67 3.06 6.50
CA PHE A 331 -2.82 1.63 6.29
C PHE A 331 -2.26 0.81 7.47
N LYS A 332 -1.07 1.19 7.97
CA LYS A 332 -0.48 0.55 9.17
C LYS A 332 -1.33 0.77 10.42
N GLN A 333 -1.94 1.93 10.57
CA GLN A 333 -2.87 2.18 11.68
C GLN A 333 -4.11 1.27 11.60
N LEU A 334 -4.65 1.04 10.39
CA LEU A 334 -5.77 0.12 10.15
C LEU A 334 -5.44 -1.34 10.40
N LEU A 335 -4.34 -1.80 9.85
CA LEU A 335 -3.90 -3.18 10.11
C LEU A 335 -3.61 -3.41 11.59
N GLY A 336 -3.64 -2.31 12.39
CA GLY A 336 -3.32 -2.38 13.80
C GLY A 336 -1.95 -3.04 13.97
N CYS A 337 -0.89 -2.47 13.37
CA CYS A 337 0.46 -3.06 13.22
C CYS A 337 1.04 -3.74 14.46
N LYS A 338 0.27 -3.75 15.52
CA LYS A 338 0.60 -4.47 16.74
C LYS A 338 0.29 -5.96 16.65
N HIS A 339 -0.68 -6.40 15.83
CA HIS A 339 -1.10 -7.81 15.82
C HIS A 339 -1.83 -8.17 14.51
N LEU A 340 -1.13 -8.67 13.51
CA LEU A 340 -1.79 -9.45 12.47
C LEU A 340 -2.41 -10.70 13.11
N PHE A 341 -3.63 -11.06 12.70
CA PHE A 341 -4.34 -12.23 13.25
C PHE A 341 -3.70 -13.56 12.82
N SER A 342 -2.84 -13.52 11.81
CA SER A 342 -2.13 -14.69 11.28
C SER A 342 -0.70 -14.32 10.89
N ASP A 343 0.20 -15.28 11.06
CA ASP A 343 1.58 -15.26 10.57
C ASP A 343 1.74 -16.02 9.23
N LYS A 344 0.67 -16.67 8.75
CA LYS A 344 0.66 -17.38 7.47
C LYS A 344 0.47 -16.41 6.31
N HIS A 345 1.12 -16.67 5.17
CA HIS A 345 1.09 -15.82 3.98
C HIS A 345 -0.35 -15.46 3.55
N ASN A 346 -1.22 -16.44 3.34
CA ASN A 346 -2.62 -16.20 2.98
C ASN A 346 -3.35 -15.30 3.99
N GLY A 347 -3.05 -15.48 5.29
CA GLY A 347 -3.67 -14.66 6.34
C GLY A 347 -3.21 -13.21 6.30
N VAL A 348 -1.93 -12.97 5.99
CA VAL A 348 -1.37 -11.64 5.79
C VAL A 348 -1.99 -10.98 4.56
N GLU A 349 -2.11 -11.71 3.44
CA GLU A 349 -2.75 -11.20 2.22
C GLU A 349 -4.22 -10.87 2.44
N ILE A 350 -5.01 -11.76 3.07
CA ILE A 350 -6.41 -11.50 3.38
C ILE A 350 -6.56 -10.24 4.22
N GLN A 351 -5.72 -10.05 5.25
CA GLN A 351 -5.77 -8.83 6.07
C GLN A 351 -5.36 -7.59 5.27
N ALA A 352 -4.35 -7.69 4.42
CA ALA A 352 -3.91 -6.58 3.56
C ALA A 352 -5.01 -6.16 2.59
N TYR A 353 -5.66 -7.11 1.90
CA TYR A 353 -6.79 -6.79 1.02
C TYR A 353 -8.01 -6.26 1.78
N CYS A 354 -8.31 -6.80 2.95
CA CYS A 354 -9.36 -6.25 3.80
C CYS A 354 -9.05 -4.80 4.21
N ALA A 355 -7.81 -4.48 4.57
CA ALA A 355 -7.43 -3.11 4.92
C ALA A 355 -7.49 -2.18 3.69
N MET A 356 -7.08 -2.65 2.51
CA MET A 356 -7.24 -1.93 1.25
C MET A 356 -8.72 -1.62 0.96
N ILE A 357 -9.60 -2.61 1.12
CA ILE A 357 -11.05 -2.45 0.98
C ILE A 357 -11.59 -1.42 1.98
N VAL A 358 -11.13 -1.43 3.23
CA VAL A 358 -11.55 -0.43 4.23
C VAL A 358 -11.13 0.98 3.81
N CYS A 359 -9.91 1.18 3.33
CA CYS A 359 -9.46 2.47 2.81
C CYS A 359 -10.35 2.95 1.66
N MET A 360 -10.70 2.06 0.73
CA MET A 360 -11.59 2.39 -0.39
C MET A 360 -13.02 2.68 0.06
N LEU A 361 -13.55 1.93 1.02
CA LEU A 361 -14.87 2.20 1.59
C LEU A 361 -14.91 3.58 2.27
N ILE A 362 -13.87 3.95 3.01
CA ILE A 362 -13.75 5.28 3.60
C ILE A 362 -13.81 6.33 2.49
N LEU A 363 -13.00 6.18 1.45
CA LEU A 363 -12.98 7.11 0.32
C LEU A 363 -14.35 7.21 -0.38
N ILE A 364 -15.04 6.08 -0.61
CA ILE A 364 -16.38 6.05 -1.22
C ILE A 364 -17.42 6.76 -0.34
N TYR A 365 -17.34 6.62 0.99
CA TYR A 365 -18.32 7.23 1.89
C TYR A 365 -18.06 8.70 2.18
N THR A 366 -16.82 9.13 2.22
CA THR A 366 -16.42 10.50 2.56
C THR A 366 -16.19 11.39 1.34
N GLY A 367 -15.90 10.78 0.18
CA GLY A 367 -15.49 11.49 -1.02
C GLY A 367 -14.06 12.06 -0.95
N GLU A 368 -13.33 11.77 0.13
CA GLU A 368 -12.01 12.32 0.38
C GLU A 368 -10.95 11.24 0.60
N LYS A 369 -9.70 11.58 0.24
CA LYS A 369 -8.56 10.68 0.45
C LYS A 369 -8.36 10.41 1.94
N PRO A 370 -8.09 9.16 2.34
CA PRO A 370 -7.77 8.83 3.71
C PRO A 370 -6.60 9.68 4.23
N ASN A 371 -6.83 10.53 5.20
CA ASN A 371 -5.81 11.31 5.89
C ASN A 371 -5.93 11.09 7.40
N ARG A 372 -4.96 11.59 8.18
CA ARG A 372 -4.92 11.38 9.64
C ARG A 372 -6.16 11.96 10.34
N ALA A 373 -6.59 13.15 9.95
CA ALA A 373 -7.74 13.81 10.57
C ALA A 373 -9.03 13.03 10.28
N MET A 374 -9.22 12.61 9.03
CA MET A 374 -10.35 11.78 8.63
C MET A 374 -10.35 10.43 9.34
N TYR A 375 -9.17 9.84 9.52
CA TYR A 375 -9.00 8.60 10.27
C TYR A 375 -9.44 8.77 11.71
N GLN A 376 -9.02 9.86 12.34
CA GLN A 376 -9.46 10.21 13.67
C GLN A 376 -10.97 10.48 13.71
N MET A 377 -11.51 11.19 12.74
CA MET A 377 -12.96 11.42 12.60
C MET A 377 -13.75 10.11 12.46
N VAL A 378 -13.33 9.23 11.53
CA VAL A 378 -13.97 7.91 11.37
C VAL A 378 -13.81 7.10 12.64
N TRP A 379 -12.64 7.15 13.28
CA TRP A 379 -12.40 6.49 14.56
C TRP A 379 -13.30 7.03 15.67
N TYR A 380 -13.39 8.37 15.84
CA TYR A 380 -14.29 8.99 16.83
C TYR A 380 -15.77 8.72 16.53
N TYR A 381 -16.17 8.76 15.27
CA TYR A 381 -17.53 8.40 14.85
C TYR A 381 -17.83 6.93 15.17
N LEU A 382 -16.86 6.06 14.96
CA LEU A 382 -16.98 4.64 15.19
C LEU A 382 -17.00 4.27 16.67
N ILE A 383 -16.29 4.99 17.55
CA ILE A 383 -16.33 4.79 19.01
C ILE A 383 -17.50 5.49 19.71
N GLY A 384 -18.39 6.15 18.95
CA GLY A 384 -19.56 6.80 19.52
C GLY A 384 -19.29 8.11 20.27
N SER A 385 -18.04 8.60 20.28
CA SER A 385 -17.64 9.84 20.97
C SER A 385 -17.98 11.13 20.19
N TRP A 386 -18.54 11.01 18.99
CA TRP A 386 -18.88 12.16 18.14
C TRP A 386 -19.89 13.12 18.78
N GLY A 387 -20.81 12.57 19.59
CA GLY A 387 -21.82 13.37 20.28
C GLY A 387 -21.29 14.25 21.41
N SER A 388 -20.10 14.01 21.94
CA SER A 388 -19.47 14.82 22.99
C SER A 388 -18.62 15.96 22.43
N LEU A 389 -18.09 15.83 21.20
CA LEU A 389 -17.28 16.85 20.54
C LEU A 389 -18.12 17.99 19.88
N LEU A 390 -19.40 17.72 19.57
CA LEU A 390 -20.33 18.75 19.06
C LEU A 390 -21.03 19.55 20.17
N ARG A 391 -20.78 19.20 21.45
CA ARG A 391 -21.34 19.90 22.62
C ARG A 391 -20.30 20.70 23.41
N SER A 392 -19.05 20.71 22.98
CA SER A 392 -17.96 21.56 23.45
C SER A 392 -17.58 22.59 22.35
#